data_948df5588946fc13bf2aaf3eb1075882
#
_entry.id   948df5588946fc13bf2aaf3eb1075882
#
_cell.length_a   1.000
_cell.length_b   1.000
_cell.length_c   1.000
_cell.angle_alpha   90.00
_cell.angle_beta   90.00
_cell.angle_gamma   90.00
#
_symmetry.space_group_name_H-M   'P 1'
#
loop_
_entity.id
_entity.type
_entity.pdbx_description
1 polymer ?
#
loop_
_entity_poly.entity_id
_entity_poly.type
_entity_poly.pdbx_seq_one_letter_code
_entity_poly.pdbx_strand_id
1 'polypeptide(L)'
;RWELEKAMEVYAANDCTVISDEIWSDLIMPGYTHIPTQSVSRDARERTVAFYAPTKTFSLAGLIGSYHIIYNDRLRCRVQRQGNLSGYNDCNVLSMHALTGAYSDEGMAWLDQLCAVLDRNLRYIRDFLQSRYPGVTMMLPQGTYMLFVNCGAWCRSHGITPDDLRRRGVEHG
;
A
#
# COMPACT_ATOMS: atom_id res chain seq x y z
N ARG A 1 7.20 -13.18 3.84
CA ARG A 1 8.55 -13.24 3.29
C ARG A 1 8.68 -14.37 2.27
N TRP A 2 8.36 -15.61 2.65
CA TRP A 2 8.50 -16.78 1.75
C TRP A 2 7.71 -16.63 0.43
N GLU A 3 6.56 -15.98 0.43
CA GLU A 3 5.75 -15.70 -0.78
C GLU A 3 6.50 -14.78 -1.74
N LEU A 4 7.11 -13.70 -1.23
CA LEU A 4 7.94 -12.81 -2.04
C LEU A 4 9.18 -13.53 -2.60
N GLU A 5 9.83 -14.38 -1.79
CA GLU A 5 10.96 -15.19 -2.25
C GLU A 5 10.55 -16.09 -3.42
N LYS A 6 9.39 -16.78 -3.31
CA LYS A 6 8.85 -17.62 -4.37
C LYS A 6 8.46 -16.82 -5.63
N ALA A 7 7.83 -15.68 -5.47
CA ALA A 7 7.52 -14.79 -6.59
C ALA A 7 8.79 -14.34 -7.32
N MET A 8 9.81 -13.95 -6.57
CA MET A 8 11.09 -13.51 -7.14
C MET A 8 11.85 -14.64 -7.84
N GLU A 9 11.76 -15.90 -7.37
CA GLU A 9 12.29 -17.07 -8.08
C GLU A 9 11.64 -17.20 -9.48
N VAL A 10 10.31 -17.04 -9.56
CA VAL A 10 9.59 -17.10 -10.84
C VAL A 10 10.00 -15.95 -11.76
N TYR A 11 10.10 -14.73 -11.24
CA TYR A 11 10.52 -13.57 -12.03
C TYR A 11 11.97 -13.71 -12.52
N ALA A 12 12.85 -14.27 -11.71
CA ALA A 12 14.22 -14.56 -12.09
C ALA A 12 14.29 -15.59 -13.21
N ALA A 13 13.53 -16.69 -13.10
CA ALA A 13 13.50 -17.75 -14.11
C ALA A 13 12.97 -17.28 -15.47
N ASN A 14 12.18 -16.20 -15.50
CA ASN A 14 11.62 -15.62 -16.72
C ASN A 14 12.29 -14.29 -17.13
N ASP A 15 13.44 -13.97 -16.57
CA ASP A 15 14.20 -12.72 -16.83
C ASP A 15 13.36 -11.44 -16.72
N CYS A 16 12.43 -11.40 -15.78
CA CYS A 16 11.57 -10.24 -15.57
C CYS A 16 12.28 -9.14 -14.78
N THR A 17 12.16 -7.89 -15.21
CA THR A 17 12.36 -6.72 -14.36
C THR A 17 11.10 -6.51 -13.52
N VAL A 18 11.25 -6.28 -12.24
CA VAL A 18 10.15 -6.11 -11.29
C VAL A 18 9.95 -4.62 -11.00
N ILE A 19 8.70 -4.17 -11.09
CA ILE A 19 8.27 -2.87 -10.56
C ILE A 19 7.50 -3.17 -9.28
N SER A 20 8.01 -2.72 -8.14
CA SER A 20 7.36 -2.87 -6.84
C SER A 20 6.77 -1.54 -6.40
N ASP A 21 5.45 -1.49 -6.34
CA ASP A 21 4.73 -0.35 -5.76
C ASP A 21 4.62 -0.55 -4.25
N GLU A 22 5.43 0.19 -3.50
CA GLU A 22 5.53 0.11 -2.04
C GLU A 22 4.99 1.40 -1.37
N ILE A 23 4.10 2.11 -2.05
CA ILE A 23 3.55 3.40 -1.57
C ILE A 23 2.79 3.28 -0.23
N TRP A 24 2.39 2.07 0.16
CA TRP A 24 1.70 1.78 1.43
C TRP A 24 2.61 1.22 2.52
N SER A 25 3.91 1.12 2.29
CA SER A 25 4.87 0.42 3.14
C SER A 25 4.97 0.95 4.57
N ASP A 26 4.62 2.20 4.82
CA ASP A 26 4.69 2.82 6.14
C ASP A 26 3.44 2.59 7.00
N LEU A 27 2.27 2.36 6.36
CA LEU A 27 1.00 2.14 7.06
C LEU A 27 0.87 0.68 7.47
N ILE A 28 1.61 0.28 8.49
CA ILE A 28 1.65 -1.09 8.99
C ILE A 28 1.05 -1.17 10.38
N MET A 29 0.13 -2.12 10.57
CA MET A 29 -0.54 -2.29 11.85
C MET A 29 0.41 -2.81 12.93
N PRO A 30 0.19 -2.43 14.21
CA PRO A 30 1.03 -2.89 15.32
C PRO A 30 1.21 -4.42 15.34
N GLY A 31 2.45 -4.87 15.50
CA GLY A 31 2.82 -6.29 15.50
C GLY A 31 3.17 -6.87 14.14
N TYR A 32 3.07 -6.10 13.07
CA TYR A 32 3.50 -6.50 11.72
C TYR A 32 4.70 -5.66 11.26
N THR A 33 5.39 -6.16 10.24
CA THR A 33 6.55 -5.48 9.64
C THR A 33 6.46 -5.60 8.13
N HIS A 34 6.63 -4.48 7.44
CA HIS A 34 6.76 -4.46 5.99
C HIS A 34 8.07 -5.16 5.55
N ILE A 35 8.00 -5.92 4.48
CA ILE A 35 9.15 -6.60 3.89
C ILE A 35 9.35 -6.02 2.49
N PRO A 36 10.30 -5.09 2.28
CA PRO A 36 10.57 -4.56 0.96
C PRO A 36 10.97 -5.68 -0.01
N THR A 37 10.41 -5.67 -1.22
CA THR A 37 10.70 -6.67 -2.26
C THR A 37 12.21 -6.81 -2.50
N GLN A 38 12.94 -5.70 -2.50
CA GLN A 38 14.39 -5.66 -2.70
C GLN A 38 15.21 -6.31 -1.56
N SER A 39 14.58 -6.58 -0.41
CA SER A 39 15.26 -7.14 0.77
C SER A 39 15.30 -8.67 0.81
N VAL A 40 14.56 -9.35 -0.07
CA VAL A 40 14.40 -10.81 0.04
C VAL A 40 15.55 -11.61 -0.53
N SER A 41 16.26 -11.07 -1.52
CA SER A 41 17.48 -11.69 -2.08
C SER A 41 18.34 -10.67 -2.83
N ARG A 42 19.58 -11.07 -3.14
CA ARG A 42 20.46 -10.24 -3.99
C ARG A 42 19.88 -10.07 -5.40
N ASP A 43 19.31 -11.11 -5.97
CA ASP A 43 18.68 -11.05 -7.30
C ASP A 43 17.45 -10.12 -7.28
N ALA A 44 16.59 -10.22 -6.24
CA ALA A 44 15.47 -9.29 -6.05
C ALA A 44 15.92 -7.84 -5.98
N ARG A 45 17.02 -7.56 -5.26
CA ARG A 45 17.62 -6.23 -5.17
C ARG A 45 18.03 -5.68 -6.52
N GLU A 46 18.65 -6.50 -7.37
CA GLU A 46 19.19 -6.09 -8.66
C GLU A 46 18.13 -5.95 -9.75
N ARG A 47 17.05 -6.74 -9.72
CA ARG A 47 16.01 -6.70 -10.74
C ARG A 47 14.82 -5.81 -10.44
N THR A 48 14.75 -5.20 -9.24
CA THR A 48 13.57 -4.44 -8.80
C THR A 48 13.79 -2.94 -8.85
N VAL A 49 12.81 -2.25 -9.39
CA VAL A 49 12.58 -0.80 -9.24
C VAL A 49 11.47 -0.63 -8.21
N ALA A 50 11.78 -0.14 -7.01
CA ALA A 50 10.81 0.05 -5.96
C ALA A 50 10.39 1.52 -5.85
N PHE A 51 9.08 1.77 -5.78
CA PHE A 51 8.49 3.10 -5.70
C PHE A 51 7.87 3.33 -4.33
N TYR A 52 8.15 4.49 -3.74
CA TYR A 52 7.68 4.93 -2.43
C TYR A 52 7.14 6.35 -2.50
N ALA A 53 6.24 6.70 -1.59
CA ALA A 53 5.79 8.08 -1.45
C ALA A 53 5.19 8.33 -0.05
N PRO A 54 5.33 9.54 0.51
CA PRO A 54 4.65 9.92 1.73
C PRO A 54 3.16 10.19 1.53
N THR A 55 2.68 10.20 0.29
CA THR A 55 1.38 10.72 -0.10
C THR A 55 0.20 9.98 0.55
N LYS A 56 0.30 8.67 0.73
CA LYS A 56 -0.76 7.87 1.38
C LYS A 56 -0.62 7.89 2.89
N THR A 57 0.61 7.73 3.38
CA THR A 57 0.94 7.68 4.79
C THR A 57 0.59 8.97 5.52
N PHE A 58 0.94 10.11 4.94
CA PHE A 58 0.80 11.43 5.55
C PHE A 58 -0.28 12.32 4.92
N SER A 59 -1.21 11.71 4.15
CA SER A 59 -2.33 12.44 3.50
C SER A 59 -1.89 13.59 2.57
N LEU A 60 -0.77 13.41 1.87
CA LEU A 60 -0.15 14.41 1.01
C LEU A 60 -0.42 14.19 -0.49
N ALA A 61 -1.47 13.45 -0.85
CA ALA A 61 -1.72 13.05 -2.24
C ALA A 61 -1.85 14.25 -3.21
N GLY A 62 -2.37 15.38 -2.74
CA GLY A 62 -2.50 16.60 -3.54
C GLY A 62 -1.17 17.28 -3.90
N LEU A 63 -0.08 16.93 -3.23
CA LEU A 63 1.25 17.47 -3.49
C LEU A 63 2.04 16.70 -4.56
N ILE A 64 1.57 15.53 -4.96
CA ILE A 64 2.13 14.71 -6.06
C ILE A 64 3.66 14.54 -5.92
N GLY A 65 4.10 13.69 -5.01
CA GLY A 65 5.53 13.40 -4.81
C GLY A 65 5.76 11.92 -4.57
N SER A 66 6.74 11.34 -5.26
CA SER A 66 7.21 9.98 -5.04
C SER A 66 8.71 9.90 -5.23
N TYR A 67 9.32 8.85 -4.72
CA TYR A 67 10.72 8.54 -4.98
C TYR A 67 10.86 7.04 -5.28
N HIS A 68 11.98 6.69 -5.89
CA HIS A 68 12.25 5.31 -6.20
C HIS A 68 13.67 4.91 -5.76
N ILE A 69 13.82 3.64 -5.43
CA ILE A 69 15.10 3.04 -5.06
C ILE A 69 15.45 1.99 -6.12
N ILE A 70 16.61 2.15 -6.75
CA ILE A 70 17.10 1.25 -7.79
C ILE A 70 18.57 0.99 -7.52
N TYR A 71 18.92 -0.24 -7.14
CA TYR A 71 20.30 -0.62 -6.86
C TYR A 71 21.11 -0.92 -8.13
N ASN A 72 20.47 -1.51 -9.14
CA ASN A 72 21.09 -1.84 -10.41
C ASN A 72 21.38 -0.57 -11.21
N ASP A 73 22.66 -0.28 -11.45
CA ASP A 73 23.12 0.93 -12.16
C ASP A 73 22.54 1.04 -13.58
N ARG A 74 22.46 -0.07 -14.31
CA ARG A 74 21.91 -0.08 -15.66
C ARG A 74 20.42 0.27 -15.68
N LEU A 75 19.65 -0.30 -14.76
CA LEU A 75 18.23 0.04 -14.62
C LEU A 75 18.06 1.50 -14.18
N ARG A 76 18.83 1.95 -13.20
CA ARG A 76 18.80 3.33 -12.71
C ARG A 76 19.08 4.32 -13.82
N CYS A 77 20.14 4.12 -14.59
CA CYS A 77 20.48 4.99 -15.73
C CYS A 77 19.35 5.03 -16.78
N ARG A 78 18.70 3.90 -17.07
CA ARG A 78 17.57 3.85 -18.02
C ARG A 78 16.36 4.64 -17.50
N VAL A 79 15.99 4.45 -16.25
CA VAL A 79 14.88 5.17 -15.61
C VAL A 79 15.15 6.67 -15.57
N GLN A 80 16.36 7.07 -15.14
CA GLN A 80 16.75 8.48 -15.09
C GLN A 80 16.75 9.12 -16.48
N ARG A 81 17.28 8.43 -17.49
CA ARG A 81 17.25 8.94 -18.87
C ARG A 81 15.81 9.16 -19.35
N GLN A 82 14.92 8.20 -19.08
CA GLN A 82 13.52 8.33 -19.48
C GLN A 82 12.82 9.43 -18.70
N GLY A 83 13.09 9.58 -17.41
CA GLY A 83 12.59 10.67 -16.57
C GLY A 83 12.98 12.04 -17.13
N ASN A 84 14.25 12.21 -17.50
CA ASN A 84 14.74 13.46 -18.13
C ASN A 84 14.04 13.77 -19.45
N LEU A 85 13.77 12.75 -20.27
CA LEU A 85 13.09 12.92 -21.56
C LEU A 85 11.61 13.28 -21.40
N SER A 86 10.95 12.79 -20.34
CA SER A 86 9.52 13.00 -20.09
C SER A 86 9.22 14.17 -19.17
N GLY A 87 10.22 14.73 -18.50
CA GLY A 87 10.06 15.81 -17.51
C GLY A 87 9.43 15.36 -16.19
N TYR A 88 9.45 14.06 -15.90
CA TYR A 88 8.85 13.46 -14.68
C TYR A 88 9.87 13.18 -13.57
N ASN A 89 11.00 13.85 -13.54
CA ASN A 89 12.08 13.60 -12.60
C ASN A 89 12.24 14.66 -11.49
N ASP A 90 11.39 15.68 -11.48
CA ASP A 90 11.46 16.77 -10.50
C ASP A 90 10.18 16.84 -9.66
N CYS A 91 10.34 16.90 -8.34
CA CYS A 91 9.27 17.25 -7.43
C CYS A 91 9.11 18.77 -7.35
N ASN A 92 7.87 19.24 -7.16
CA ASN A 92 7.67 20.64 -6.83
C ASN A 92 8.21 20.97 -5.42
N VAL A 93 8.50 22.22 -5.16
CA VAL A 93 9.13 22.69 -3.91
C VAL A 93 8.31 22.29 -2.67
N LEU A 94 6.98 22.41 -2.73
CA LEU A 94 6.11 22.04 -1.61
C LEU A 94 6.17 20.54 -1.31
N SER A 95 6.21 19.70 -2.35
CA SER A 95 6.36 18.25 -2.20
C SER A 95 7.70 17.88 -1.56
N MET A 96 8.78 18.57 -1.89
CA MET A 96 10.10 18.34 -1.30
C MET A 96 10.10 18.66 0.21
N HIS A 97 9.55 19.81 0.59
CA HIS A 97 9.44 20.17 2.01
C HIS A 97 8.49 19.25 2.78
N ALA A 98 7.36 18.88 2.17
CA ALA A 98 6.42 17.95 2.77
C ALA A 98 7.03 16.57 2.99
N LEU A 99 7.81 16.05 2.04
CA LEU A 99 8.53 14.77 2.16
C LEU A 99 9.54 14.83 3.32
N THR A 100 10.31 15.92 3.42
CA THR A 100 11.27 16.10 4.50
C THR A 100 10.59 16.16 5.86
N GLY A 101 9.47 16.91 5.98
CA GLY A 101 8.69 16.99 7.21
C GLY A 101 8.00 15.68 7.58
N ALA A 102 7.47 14.96 6.60
CA ALA A 102 6.82 13.66 6.80
C ALA A 102 7.75 12.61 7.42
N TYR A 103 8.97 12.53 6.94
CA TYR A 103 9.98 11.57 7.43
C TYR A 103 10.91 12.15 8.51
N SER A 104 10.50 13.22 9.19
CA SER A 104 11.15 13.68 10.42
C SER A 104 10.79 12.77 11.60
N ASP A 105 11.52 12.90 12.71
CA ASP A 105 11.21 12.17 13.95
C ASP A 105 9.79 12.47 14.43
N GLU A 106 9.33 13.72 14.31
CA GLU A 106 7.98 14.15 14.66
C GLU A 106 6.93 13.52 13.73
N GLY A 107 7.20 13.47 12.41
CA GLY A 107 6.34 12.81 11.43
C GLY A 107 6.23 11.32 11.69
N MET A 108 7.32 10.64 12.02
CA MET A 108 7.30 9.22 12.35
C MET A 108 6.56 8.94 13.66
N ALA A 109 6.72 9.77 14.69
CA ALA A 109 5.96 9.66 15.94
C ALA A 109 4.44 9.86 15.71
N TRP A 110 4.05 10.76 14.82
CA TRP A 110 2.66 10.92 14.39
C TRP A 110 2.14 9.68 13.66
N LEU A 111 2.94 9.07 12.79
CA LEU A 111 2.58 7.85 12.07
C LEU A 111 2.30 6.69 13.02
N ASP A 112 3.12 6.50 14.06
CA ASP A 112 2.89 5.45 15.08
C ASP A 112 1.54 5.64 15.77
N GLN A 113 1.17 6.88 16.11
CA GLN A 113 -0.13 7.20 16.68
C GLN A 113 -1.28 6.92 15.69
N LEU A 114 -1.11 7.30 14.42
CA LEU A 114 -2.07 7.02 13.37
C LEU A 114 -2.32 5.51 13.21
N CYS A 115 -1.25 4.70 13.13
CA CYS A 115 -1.36 3.25 12.99
C CYS A 115 -2.09 2.62 14.19
N ALA A 116 -1.86 3.10 15.41
CA ALA A 116 -2.59 2.65 16.59
C ALA A 116 -4.09 3.00 16.54
N VAL A 117 -4.44 4.18 16.04
CA VAL A 117 -5.85 4.59 15.84
C VAL A 117 -6.50 3.76 14.77
N LEU A 118 -5.83 3.53 13.65
CA LEU A 118 -6.32 2.72 12.54
C LEU A 118 -6.59 1.27 12.99
N ASP A 119 -5.65 0.63 13.67
CA ASP A 119 -5.83 -0.74 14.19
C ASP A 119 -7.07 -0.84 15.09
N ARG A 120 -7.24 0.10 16.01
CA ARG A 120 -8.43 0.16 16.87
C ARG A 120 -9.73 0.31 16.06
N ASN A 121 -9.74 1.19 15.06
CA ASN A 121 -10.91 1.42 14.22
C ASN A 121 -11.23 0.19 13.37
N LEU A 122 -10.23 -0.47 12.80
CA LEU A 122 -10.39 -1.68 12.00
C LEU A 122 -10.98 -2.83 12.83
N ARG A 123 -10.52 -3.01 14.06
CA ARG A 123 -11.08 -4.00 15.01
C ARG A 123 -12.51 -3.67 15.38
N TYR A 124 -12.80 -2.40 15.70
CA TYR A 124 -14.17 -1.96 16.01
C TYR A 124 -15.13 -2.23 14.85
N ILE A 125 -14.76 -1.88 13.62
CA ILE A 125 -15.60 -2.11 12.43
C ILE A 125 -15.84 -3.61 12.23
N ARG A 126 -14.79 -4.45 12.36
CA ARG A 126 -14.95 -5.91 12.28
C ARG A 126 -15.97 -6.42 13.29
N ASP A 127 -15.79 -6.08 14.55
CA ASP A 127 -16.61 -6.59 15.63
C ASP A 127 -18.06 -6.10 15.50
N PHE A 128 -18.25 -4.84 15.11
CA PHE A 128 -19.56 -4.25 14.83
C PHE A 128 -20.28 -4.99 13.69
N LEU A 129 -19.61 -5.16 12.55
CA LEU A 129 -20.24 -5.79 11.39
C LEU A 129 -20.53 -7.27 11.62
N GLN A 130 -19.62 -8.01 12.22
CA GLN A 130 -19.82 -9.44 12.48
C GLN A 130 -20.92 -9.70 13.54
N SER A 131 -21.07 -8.81 14.52
CA SER A 131 -22.14 -8.94 15.53
C SER A 131 -23.53 -8.58 15.00
N ARG A 132 -23.60 -7.65 14.03
CA ARG A 132 -24.88 -7.14 13.50
C ARG A 132 -25.36 -7.84 12.24
N TYR A 133 -24.44 -8.37 11.43
CA TYR A 133 -24.74 -8.89 10.10
C TYR A 133 -24.21 -10.32 9.95
N PRO A 134 -24.95 -11.34 10.41
CA PRO A 134 -24.54 -12.74 10.27
C PRO A 134 -24.24 -13.09 8.81
N GLY A 135 -23.10 -13.73 8.56
CA GLY A 135 -22.63 -14.04 7.21
C GLY A 135 -21.73 -12.97 6.56
N VAL A 136 -21.57 -11.81 7.17
CA VAL A 136 -20.52 -10.86 6.81
C VAL A 136 -19.20 -11.34 7.42
N THR A 137 -18.15 -11.40 6.59
CA THR A 137 -16.80 -11.77 7.03
C THR A 137 -15.78 -10.77 6.53
N MET A 138 -14.69 -10.63 7.27
CA MET A 138 -13.54 -9.83 6.86
C MET A 138 -12.27 -10.30 7.56
N MET A 139 -11.14 -10.10 6.93
CA MET A 139 -9.82 -10.25 7.53
C MET A 139 -9.31 -8.89 7.99
N LEU A 140 -8.73 -8.83 9.18
CA LEU A 140 -8.01 -7.62 9.59
C LEU A 140 -6.78 -7.46 8.70
N PRO A 141 -6.58 -6.29 8.10
CA PRO A 141 -5.40 -6.03 7.32
C PRO A 141 -4.16 -5.94 8.21
N GLN A 142 -3.02 -6.35 7.69
CA GLN A 142 -1.72 -6.18 8.34
C GLN A 142 -1.10 -4.80 8.07
N GLY A 143 -1.66 -4.08 7.13
CA GLY A 143 -1.27 -2.72 6.72
C GLY A 143 -2.42 -2.04 6.01
N THR A 144 -2.22 -0.77 5.67
CA THR A 144 -3.19 0.14 5.07
C THR A 144 -4.37 0.48 6.00
N TYR A 145 -5.25 1.37 5.55
CA TYR A 145 -6.49 1.74 6.24
C TYR A 145 -7.74 1.14 5.57
N MET A 146 -7.56 0.21 4.64
CA MET A 146 -8.66 -0.39 3.88
C MET A 146 -9.09 -1.71 4.48
N LEU A 147 -10.41 -1.89 4.61
CA LEU A 147 -11.03 -3.17 4.95
C LEU A 147 -11.70 -3.76 3.71
N PHE A 148 -11.42 -5.02 3.47
CA PHE A 148 -12.16 -5.80 2.47
C PHE A 148 -13.26 -6.60 3.18
N VAL A 149 -14.51 -6.19 2.96
CA VAL A 149 -15.69 -6.79 3.59
C VAL A 149 -16.35 -7.76 2.62
N ASN A 150 -16.44 -9.03 2.99
CA ASN A 150 -17.15 -10.04 2.20
C ASN A 150 -18.61 -10.15 2.68
N CYS A 151 -19.53 -9.62 1.89
CA CYS A 151 -20.97 -9.65 2.13
C CYS A 151 -21.68 -10.79 1.40
N GLY A 152 -20.99 -11.67 0.69
CA GLY A 152 -21.59 -12.65 -0.22
C GLY A 152 -22.59 -13.60 0.47
N ALA A 153 -22.27 -14.12 1.66
CA ALA A 153 -23.19 -15.01 2.38
C ALA A 153 -24.40 -14.24 2.94
N TRP A 154 -24.21 -13.03 3.43
CA TRP A 154 -25.29 -12.16 3.87
C TRP A 154 -26.22 -11.78 2.72
N CYS A 155 -25.70 -11.41 1.56
CA CYS A 155 -26.51 -11.13 0.36
C CYS A 155 -27.36 -12.33 -0.04
N ARG A 156 -26.79 -13.54 -0.09
CA ARG A 156 -27.54 -14.77 -0.41
C ARG A 156 -28.68 -15.04 0.56
N SER A 157 -28.47 -14.85 1.86
CA SER A 157 -29.52 -15.07 2.85
C SER A 157 -30.65 -14.04 2.79
N HIS A 158 -30.42 -12.89 2.12
CA HIS A 158 -31.42 -11.84 1.91
C HIS A 158 -31.99 -11.80 0.47
N GLY A 159 -31.66 -12.79 -0.37
CA GLY A 159 -32.15 -12.89 -1.74
C GLY A 159 -31.67 -11.75 -2.67
N ILE A 160 -30.51 -11.16 -2.40
CA ILE A 160 -29.91 -10.08 -3.19
C ILE A 160 -28.50 -10.45 -3.63
N THR A 161 -27.98 -9.73 -4.62
CA THR A 161 -26.58 -9.84 -5.05
C THR A 161 -25.70 -8.78 -4.37
N PRO A 162 -24.37 -8.94 -4.35
CA PRO A 162 -23.45 -7.87 -3.92
C PRO A 162 -23.61 -6.58 -4.75
N ASP A 163 -23.94 -6.69 -6.04
CA ASP A 163 -24.21 -5.53 -6.91
C ASP A 163 -25.49 -4.79 -6.52
N ASP A 164 -26.54 -5.52 -6.10
CA ASP A 164 -27.74 -4.90 -5.57
C ASP A 164 -27.46 -4.15 -4.26
N LEU A 165 -26.64 -4.74 -3.40
CA LEU A 165 -26.21 -4.08 -2.14
C LEU A 165 -25.44 -2.79 -2.45
N ARG A 166 -24.48 -2.84 -3.38
CA ARG A 166 -23.72 -1.67 -3.82
C ARG A 166 -24.62 -0.57 -4.38
N ARG A 167 -25.55 -0.94 -5.27
CA ARG A 167 -26.50 0.02 -5.87
C ARG A 167 -27.36 0.70 -4.80
N ARG A 168 -27.93 -0.06 -3.85
CA ARG A 168 -28.72 0.49 -2.74
C ARG A 168 -27.90 1.40 -1.84
N GLY A 169 -26.63 1.06 -1.60
CA GLY A 169 -25.72 1.91 -0.84
C GLY A 169 -25.47 3.27 -1.50
N VAL A 170 -25.39 3.32 -2.83
CA VAL A 170 -25.27 4.59 -3.58
C VAL A 170 -26.59 5.38 -3.58
N GLU A 171 -27.74 4.70 -3.65
CA GLU A 171 -29.07 5.34 -3.67
C GLU A 171 -29.46 5.96 -2.32
N HIS A 172 -28.94 5.42 -1.22
CA HIS A 172 -29.27 5.87 0.14
C HIS A 172 -28.16 6.65 0.85
N GLY A 173 -27.03 6.94 0.20
CA GLY A 173 -25.90 7.71 0.73
C GLY A 173 -24.90 6.82 1.39
#